data_9e927550f128af433d7d22fe56055aab
#
_entry.id   9e927550f128af433d7d22fe56055aab
#
_cell.length_a   1.000
_cell.length_b   1.000
_cell.length_c   1.000
_cell.angle_alpha   90.00
_cell.angle_beta   90.00
_cell.angle_gamma   90.00
#
_symmetry.space_group_name_H-M   'P 1'
#
loop_
_entity.id
_entity.type
_entity.pdbx_description
1 polymer ?
#
loop_
_entity_poly.entity_id
_entity_poly.type
_entity_poly.pdbx_seq_one_letter_code
_entity_poly.pdbx_strand_id
1 'polypeptide(L)'
;MLKMAFFHDHPMIQDDEGNYYALNLPYTLWRDRYLPCFDRITVVCRLKDSSSMTPAQKKGYSRADGPNVTVRPALAYHSPPDAVLHHKEVAGHIREVLSQVDCAVIRMPSVIGALACREAIRMGKPWALEEVACAWDSLWNYGRLSGKLFAPVMFLTNRHYAKKAPRVVYVTQNFLQGRYPSRGIQTGVSNVFINAPGPEVLERRLKRIQSRPTPLQFGLMGSLDVRFKGHETALKALSSVKDQLPPFQLRFLGGGDPEQWKPLVQSLGLTDQVVFCGTLPAGEAVLNWMDETDIFLCPSLQEGLPRGLVEAMSRGCPSLGAVTGGIPELLGDAYLHPKKKWRKLADQIVRLVQHPEEMERCARDNSAVAATFSKEVLDQKRFAFWKAYAQEVKEGRAK
;
A
#
# COMPACT_ATOMS: atom_id res chain seq x y z
N MET A 1 32.38 5.65 -6.93
CA MET A 1 31.01 5.59 -7.54
C MET A 1 30.34 4.38 -6.96
N LEU A 2 29.21 4.56 -6.23
CA LEU A 2 28.48 3.49 -5.54
C LEU A 2 27.35 2.96 -6.42
N LYS A 3 27.42 1.69 -6.82
CA LYS A 3 26.44 1.02 -7.68
C LYS A 3 25.55 0.14 -6.83
N MET A 4 24.24 0.26 -7.00
CA MET A 4 23.22 -0.54 -6.30
C MET A 4 22.39 -1.35 -7.29
N ALA A 5 22.06 -2.60 -6.95
CA ALA A 5 21.02 -3.36 -7.64
C ALA A 5 19.73 -3.36 -6.82
N PHE A 6 18.58 -3.21 -7.50
CA PHE A 6 17.26 -3.30 -6.90
C PHE A 6 16.52 -4.52 -7.48
N PHE A 7 15.97 -5.36 -6.62
CA PHE A 7 15.32 -6.63 -7.01
C PHE A 7 13.85 -6.67 -6.59
N HIS A 8 12.94 -6.93 -7.55
CA HIS A 8 11.51 -7.11 -7.26
C HIS A 8 10.76 -7.77 -8.43
N ASP A 9 9.69 -8.50 -8.15
CA ASP A 9 8.81 -9.13 -9.16
C ASP A 9 7.87 -8.18 -9.89
N HIS A 10 8.03 -6.86 -9.73
CA HIS A 10 7.13 -5.91 -10.39
C HIS A 10 7.20 -6.07 -11.90
N PRO A 11 6.05 -6.28 -12.60
CA PRO A 11 6.06 -6.40 -14.04
C PRO A 11 6.32 -5.04 -14.69
N MET A 12 7.32 -4.97 -15.57
CA MET A 12 7.57 -3.85 -16.45
C MET A 12 7.22 -4.22 -17.87
N ILE A 13 6.88 -3.27 -18.69
CA ILE A 13 6.72 -3.41 -20.15
C ILE A 13 7.87 -2.69 -20.85
N GLN A 14 8.23 -3.16 -22.05
CA GLN A 14 9.23 -2.53 -22.91
C GLN A 14 8.55 -2.04 -24.17
N ASP A 15 8.93 -0.86 -24.65
CA ASP A 15 8.52 -0.36 -25.97
C ASP A 15 9.49 -0.82 -27.08
N ASP A 16 9.18 -0.47 -28.31
CA ASP A 16 9.96 -0.84 -29.50
C ASP A 16 11.32 -0.10 -29.57
N GLU A 17 11.48 0.98 -28.79
CA GLU A 17 12.73 1.74 -28.66
C GLU A 17 13.64 1.18 -27.55
N GLY A 18 13.17 0.17 -26.81
CA GLY A 18 13.90 -0.46 -25.71
C GLY A 18 13.73 0.23 -24.36
N ASN A 19 12.86 1.23 -24.24
CA ASN A 19 12.58 1.91 -22.98
C ASN A 19 11.62 1.09 -22.09
N TYR A 20 11.78 1.21 -20.77
CA TYR A 20 10.99 0.45 -19.81
C TYR A 20 9.96 1.32 -19.11
N TYR A 21 8.76 0.75 -18.87
CA TYR A 21 7.64 1.42 -18.21
C TYR A 21 7.05 0.54 -17.11
N ALA A 22 6.59 1.16 -16.03
CA ALA A 22 6.01 0.50 -14.87
C ALA A 22 4.81 1.26 -14.30
N LEU A 23 3.87 0.54 -13.67
CA LEU A 23 2.73 1.14 -12.97
C LEU A 23 3.13 1.79 -11.64
N ASN A 24 4.00 1.14 -10.86
CA ASN A 24 4.28 1.52 -9.46
C ASN A 24 5.77 1.77 -9.17
N LEU A 25 6.65 1.60 -10.16
CA LEU A 25 8.09 1.83 -10.03
C LEU A 25 8.58 2.79 -11.14
N PRO A 26 8.04 4.03 -11.21
CA PRO A 26 8.47 4.99 -12.21
C PRO A 26 9.89 5.50 -11.93
N TYR A 27 10.54 6.10 -12.94
CA TYR A 27 11.87 6.70 -12.80
C TYR A 27 11.95 7.71 -11.64
N THR A 28 10.89 8.47 -11.40
CA THR A 28 10.82 9.43 -10.29
C THR A 28 11.04 8.78 -8.93
N LEU A 29 10.64 7.50 -8.75
CA LEU A 29 10.89 6.76 -7.51
C LEU A 29 12.40 6.54 -7.29
N TRP A 30 13.14 6.19 -8.34
CA TRP A 30 14.58 6.00 -8.27
C TRP A 30 15.31 7.32 -8.02
N ARG A 31 14.94 8.36 -8.79
CA ARG A 31 15.49 9.70 -8.69
C ARG A 31 15.33 10.28 -7.29
N ASP A 32 14.16 10.15 -6.69
CA ASP A 32 13.82 10.83 -5.44
C ASP A 32 14.25 10.03 -4.20
N ARG A 33 14.29 8.68 -4.28
CA ARG A 33 14.51 7.84 -3.10
C ARG A 33 15.92 7.24 -2.99
N TYR A 34 16.54 6.91 -4.13
CA TYR A 34 17.76 6.12 -4.13
C TYR A 34 18.95 6.83 -4.76
N LEU A 35 18.79 7.53 -5.90
CA LEU A 35 19.88 8.27 -6.54
C LEU A 35 20.53 9.35 -5.64
N PRO A 36 19.87 9.95 -4.64
CA PRO A 36 20.54 10.81 -3.68
C PRO A 36 21.60 10.10 -2.82
N CYS A 37 21.56 8.76 -2.75
CA CYS A 37 22.48 7.95 -1.94
C CYS A 37 23.39 7.02 -2.77
N PHE A 38 22.96 6.66 -3.98
CA PHE A 38 23.63 5.71 -4.87
C PHE A 38 23.84 6.33 -6.25
N ASP A 39 25.04 6.20 -6.82
CA ASP A 39 25.40 6.86 -8.07
C ASP A 39 24.76 6.18 -9.31
N ARG A 40 24.53 4.87 -9.25
CA ARG A 40 23.88 4.08 -10.32
C ARG A 40 22.99 3.00 -9.74
N ILE A 41 21.88 2.73 -10.44
CA ILE A 41 20.91 1.71 -10.06
C ILE A 41 20.70 0.74 -11.22
N THR A 42 20.82 -0.55 -10.94
CA THR A 42 20.40 -1.63 -11.84
C THR A 42 19.14 -2.28 -11.29
N VAL A 43 18.02 -2.19 -12.01
CA VAL A 43 16.73 -2.74 -11.59
C VAL A 43 16.52 -4.10 -12.23
N VAL A 44 16.33 -5.13 -11.41
CA VAL A 44 15.96 -6.48 -11.85
C VAL A 44 14.48 -6.72 -11.55
N CYS A 45 13.72 -6.99 -12.58
CA CYS A 45 12.26 -7.10 -12.53
C CYS A 45 11.77 -8.23 -13.47
N ARG A 46 10.44 -8.42 -13.53
CA ARG A 46 9.81 -9.23 -14.58
C ARG A 46 9.55 -8.38 -15.81
N LEU A 47 9.64 -8.99 -16.99
CA LEU A 47 9.12 -8.40 -18.22
C LEU A 47 7.73 -8.95 -18.49
N LYS A 48 6.77 -8.06 -18.78
CA LYS A 48 5.43 -8.41 -19.22
C LYS A 48 5.31 -8.09 -20.71
N ASP A 49 4.79 -9.03 -21.46
CA ASP A 49 4.43 -8.78 -22.87
C ASP A 49 3.38 -7.67 -22.95
N SER A 50 3.69 -6.63 -23.73
CA SER A 50 2.82 -5.49 -23.97
C SER A 50 2.08 -5.56 -25.30
N SER A 51 2.33 -6.57 -26.13
CA SER A 51 1.73 -6.72 -27.46
C SER A 51 0.21 -6.84 -27.42
N SER A 52 -0.32 -7.49 -26.37
CA SER A 52 -1.76 -7.69 -26.14
C SER A 52 -2.43 -6.55 -25.35
N MET A 53 -1.70 -5.52 -24.92
CA MET A 53 -2.24 -4.44 -24.11
C MET A 53 -2.89 -3.35 -24.97
N THR A 54 -4.11 -2.96 -24.61
CA THR A 54 -4.80 -1.81 -25.22
C THR A 54 -4.14 -0.49 -24.83
N PRO A 55 -4.30 0.60 -25.63
CA PRO A 55 -3.81 1.94 -25.27
C PRO A 55 -4.32 2.41 -23.89
N ALA A 56 -5.55 2.08 -23.54
CA ALA A 56 -6.13 2.41 -22.23
C ALA A 56 -5.39 1.71 -21.07
N GLN A 57 -4.99 0.44 -21.26
CA GLN A 57 -4.20 -0.31 -20.29
C GLN A 57 -2.77 0.22 -20.15
N LYS A 58 -2.19 0.76 -21.23
CA LYS A 58 -0.85 1.39 -21.22
C LYS A 58 -0.86 2.78 -20.56
N LYS A 59 -1.99 3.49 -20.55
CA LYS A 59 -2.11 4.87 -20.06
C LYS A 59 -1.65 5.07 -18.60
N GLY A 60 -1.72 4.03 -17.76
CA GLY A 60 -1.27 4.09 -16.36
C GLY A 60 0.23 3.84 -16.16
N TYR A 61 0.96 3.46 -17.20
CA TYR A 61 2.38 3.17 -17.10
C TYR A 61 3.22 4.43 -17.28
N SER A 62 4.23 4.59 -16.43
CA SER A 62 5.19 5.68 -16.49
C SER A 62 6.59 5.14 -16.77
N ARG A 63 7.46 5.93 -17.40
CA ARG A 63 8.85 5.54 -17.67
C ARG A 63 9.54 5.10 -16.37
N ALA A 64 10.26 3.97 -16.43
CA ALA A 64 10.89 3.36 -15.27
C ALA A 64 12.43 3.42 -15.33
N ASP A 65 13.01 3.50 -16.51
CA ASP A 65 14.45 3.72 -16.74
C ASP A 65 14.75 5.19 -17.01
N GLY A 66 16.03 5.57 -16.98
CA GLY A 66 16.48 6.93 -17.25
C GLY A 66 17.93 7.17 -16.80
N PRO A 67 18.40 8.42 -16.68
CA PRO A 67 19.76 8.73 -16.28
C PRO A 67 20.17 8.00 -14.99
N ASN A 68 21.28 7.24 -15.05
CA ASN A 68 21.83 6.43 -13.96
C ASN A 68 20.92 5.27 -13.48
N VAL A 69 19.84 4.94 -14.21
CA VAL A 69 18.95 3.82 -13.91
C VAL A 69 18.81 2.92 -15.12
N THR A 70 19.26 1.68 -15.00
CA THR A 70 19.20 0.66 -16.06
C THR A 70 18.30 -0.48 -15.61
N VAL A 71 17.41 -0.94 -16.47
CA VAL A 71 16.56 -2.12 -16.23
C VAL A 71 17.20 -3.34 -16.88
N ARG A 72 17.34 -4.42 -16.14
CA ARG A 72 17.81 -5.73 -16.60
C ARG A 72 16.79 -6.79 -16.19
N PRO A 73 15.77 -7.06 -17.01
CA PRO A 73 14.70 -7.99 -16.65
C PRO A 73 15.24 -9.43 -16.47
N ALA A 74 14.72 -10.13 -15.48
CA ALA A 74 14.90 -11.57 -15.35
C ALA A 74 13.99 -12.24 -16.39
N LEU A 75 14.59 -12.74 -17.44
CA LEU A 75 13.89 -13.37 -18.57
C LEU A 75 13.16 -14.64 -18.13
N ALA A 76 12.10 -15.00 -18.81
CA ALA A 76 11.34 -16.26 -18.69
C ALA A 76 10.56 -16.47 -17.38
N TYR A 77 10.28 -15.43 -16.61
CA TYR A 77 9.47 -15.55 -15.40
C TYR A 77 8.12 -14.83 -15.56
N HIS A 78 7.08 -15.55 -15.89
CA HIS A 78 5.73 -15.00 -16.08
C HIS A 78 4.77 -15.32 -14.93
N SER A 79 5.03 -16.40 -14.20
CA SER A 79 4.18 -16.88 -13.11
C SER A 79 5.00 -17.51 -11.96
N PRO A 80 4.46 -17.62 -10.73
CA PRO A 80 5.15 -18.29 -9.63
C PRO A 80 5.61 -19.72 -9.92
N PRO A 81 4.87 -20.58 -10.64
CA PRO A 81 5.37 -21.87 -11.09
C PRO A 81 6.60 -21.78 -11.99
N ASP A 82 6.66 -20.81 -12.91
CA ASP A 82 7.81 -20.63 -13.80
C ASP A 82 9.08 -20.30 -13.02
N ALA A 83 8.94 -19.57 -11.93
CA ALA A 83 10.08 -19.27 -11.05
C ALA A 83 10.69 -20.53 -10.41
N VAL A 84 9.91 -21.57 -10.17
CA VAL A 84 10.41 -22.86 -9.68
C VAL A 84 11.13 -23.60 -10.80
N LEU A 85 10.57 -23.59 -12.01
CA LEU A 85 11.16 -24.29 -13.17
C LEU A 85 12.48 -23.60 -13.62
N HIS A 86 12.50 -22.27 -13.68
CA HIS A 86 13.65 -21.48 -14.17
C HIS A 86 14.54 -20.90 -13.07
N HIS A 87 14.41 -21.39 -11.82
CA HIS A 87 15.12 -20.81 -10.67
C HIS A 87 16.65 -20.75 -10.83
N LYS A 88 17.27 -21.70 -11.55
CA LYS A 88 18.73 -21.72 -11.80
C LYS A 88 19.15 -20.61 -12.75
N GLU A 89 18.38 -20.37 -13.80
CA GLU A 89 18.60 -19.32 -14.79
C GLU A 89 18.44 -17.94 -14.17
N VAL A 90 17.32 -17.71 -13.47
CA VAL A 90 17.05 -16.46 -12.73
C VAL A 90 18.14 -16.19 -11.70
N ALA A 91 18.56 -17.20 -10.94
CA ALA A 91 19.65 -17.08 -9.97
C ALA A 91 21.01 -16.78 -10.66
N GLY A 92 21.25 -17.34 -11.85
CA GLY A 92 22.42 -17.04 -12.68
C GLY A 92 22.49 -15.56 -13.06
N HIS A 93 21.38 -15.03 -13.58
CA HIS A 93 21.22 -13.62 -13.93
C HIS A 93 21.39 -12.70 -12.69
N ILE A 94 20.79 -13.06 -11.56
CA ILE A 94 20.95 -12.32 -10.31
C ILE A 94 22.43 -12.27 -9.87
N ARG A 95 23.16 -13.41 -9.92
CA ARG A 95 24.59 -13.44 -9.60
C ARG A 95 25.43 -12.54 -10.50
N GLU A 96 25.13 -12.56 -11.82
CA GLU A 96 25.78 -11.70 -12.77
C GLU A 96 25.59 -10.22 -12.41
N VAL A 97 24.34 -9.80 -12.13
CA VAL A 97 24.06 -8.42 -11.71
C VAL A 97 24.75 -8.08 -10.39
N LEU A 98 24.67 -8.96 -9.39
CA LEU A 98 25.33 -8.76 -8.07
C LEU A 98 26.84 -8.64 -8.18
N SER A 99 27.50 -9.29 -9.16
CA SER A 99 28.94 -9.17 -9.37
C SER A 99 29.36 -7.79 -9.89
N GLN A 100 28.43 -7.04 -10.51
CA GLN A 100 28.70 -5.75 -11.16
C GLN A 100 28.33 -4.53 -10.28
N VAL A 101 27.80 -4.77 -9.07
CA VAL A 101 27.34 -3.73 -8.15
C VAL A 101 28.00 -3.86 -6.78
N ASP A 102 27.97 -2.79 -5.99
CA ASP A 102 28.56 -2.75 -4.66
C ASP A 102 27.61 -3.30 -3.58
N CYS A 103 26.30 -3.10 -3.77
CA CYS A 103 25.29 -3.53 -2.81
C CYS A 103 23.94 -3.79 -3.48
N ALA A 104 22.99 -4.35 -2.70
CA ALA A 104 21.64 -4.64 -3.13
C ALA A 104 20.58 -4.04 -2.20
N VAL A 105 19.48 -3.59 -2.79
CA VAL A 105 18.18 -3.33 -2.11
C VAL A 105 17.17 -4.31 -2.68
N ILE A 106 16.56 -5.08 -1.81
CA ILE A 106 15.68 -6.17 -2.20
C ILE A 106 14.28 -5.91 -1.63
N ARG A 107 13.30 -5.76 -2.52
CA ARG A 107 11.91 -5.53 -2.09
C ARG A 107 11.16 -6.84 -1.98
N MET A 108 10.50 -7.01 -0.82
CA MET A 108 9.74 -8.21 -0.47
C MET A 108 8.27 -7.86 -0.15
N PRO A 109 7.31 -8.79 -0.36
CA PRO A 109 7.46 -10.17 -0.83
C PRO A 109 7.72 -10.25 -2.34
N SER A 110 8.64 -11.13 -2.74
CA SER A 110 9.04 -11.31 -4.13
C SER A 110 9.80 -12.63 -4.31
N VAL A 111 9.57 -13.37 -5.39
CA VAL A 111 10.34 -14.58 -5.71
C VAL A 111 11.73 -14.19 -6.20
N ILE A 112 11.84 -13.20 -7.10
CA ILE A 112 13.14 -12.62 -7.51
C ILE A 112 13.87 -12.09 -6.26
N GLY A 113 13.14 -11.41 -5.36
CA GLY A 113 13.70 -10.93 -4.10
C GLY A 113 14.24 -12.06 -3.21
N ALA A 114 13.51 -13.15 -3.04
CA ALA A 114 13.97 -14.31 -2.26
C ALA A 114 15.24 -14.94 -2.85
N LEU A 115 15.29 -15.07 -4.18
CA LEU A 115 16.48 -15.55 -4.88
C LEU A 115 17.65 -14.56 -4.72
N ALA A 116 17.39 -13.26 -4.81
CA ALA A 116 18.40 -12.22 -4.63
C ALA A 116 18.97 -12.22 -3.21
N CYS A 117 18.14 -12.40 -2.16
CA CYS A 117 18.60 -12.57 -0.78
C CYS A 117 19.55 -13.77 -0.66
N ARG A 118 19.16 -14.92 -1.25
CA ARG A 118 20.00 -16.13 -1.22
C ARG A 118 21.36 -15.90 -1.88
N GLU A 119 21.36 -15.34 -3.08
CA GLU A 119 22.61 -15.14 -3.82
C GLU A 119 23.47 -14.02 -3.20
N ALA A 120 22.87 -12.94 -2.66
CA ALA A 120 23.61 -11.90 -1.94
C ALA A 120 24.34 -12.48 -0.71
N ILE A 121 23.65 -13.31 0.08
CA ILE A 121 24.25 -14.00 1.23
C ILE A 121 25.41 -14.93 0.78
N ARG A 122 25.20 -15.72 -0.29
CA ARG A 122 26.24 -16.65 -0.81
C ARG A 122 27.48 -15.93 -1.32
N MET A 123 27.31 -14.74 -1.89
CA MET A 123 28.40 -13.94 -2.46
C MET A 123 29.03 -12.98 -1.42
N GLY A 124 28.52 -12.94 -0.19
CA GLY A 124 28.96 -11.96 0.82
C GLY A 124 28.68 -10.51 0.38
N LYS A 125 27.68 -10.30 -0.49
CA LYS A 125 27.32 -8.98 -1.01
C LYS A 125 26.50 -8.20 0.03
N PRO A 126 26.84 -6.94 0.36
CA PRO A 126 25.99 -6.09 1.19
C PRO A 126 24.58 -5.97 0.65
N TRP A 127 23.57 -6.13 1.51
CA TRP A 127 22.17 -6.09 1.11
C TRP A 127 21.26 -5.51 2.20
N ALA A 128 20.14 -4.95 1.77
CA ALA A 128 19.09 -4.44 2.64
C ALA A 128 17.71 -4.84 2.08
N LEU A 129 16.71 -4.98 2.97
CA LEU A 129 15.33 -5.28 2.58
C LEU A 129 14.44 -4.04 2.61
N GLU A 130 13.43 -4.07 1.74
CA GLU A 130 12.27 -3.20 1.77
C GLU A 130 11.01 -4.07 1.83
N GLU A 131 10.38 -4.18 3.01
CA GLU A 131 9.16 -4.96 3.23
C GLU A 131 7.93 -4.10 2.97
N VAL A 132 7.19 -4.40 1.88
CA VAL A 132 6.09 -3.54 1.41
C VAL A 132 4.70 -4.15 1.56
N ALA A 133 4.59 -5.45 1.87
CA ALA A 133 3.31 -6.13 2.02
C ALA A 133 3.44 -7.40 2.85
N CYS A 134 2.31 -7.90 3.37
CA CYS A 134 2.25 -9.23 3.95
C CYS A 134 2.04 -10.28 2.85
N ALA A 135 3.02 -11.17 2.66
CA ALA A 135 2.96 -12.24 1.66
C ALA A 135 1.76 -13.18 1.90
N TRP A 136 1.47 -13.52 3.17
CA TRP A 136 0.32 -14.34 3.51
C TRP A 136 -0.99 -13.69 3.06
N ASP A 137 -1.25 -12.45 3.52
CA ASP A 137 -2.52 -11.78 3.24
C ASP A 137 -2.71 -11.55 1.73
N SER A 138 -1.64 -11.17 1.02
CA SER A 138 -1.67 -10.95 -0.43
C SER A 138 -2.05 -12.19 -1.22
N LEU A 139 -1.50 -13.37 -0.88
CA LEU A 139 -1.75 -14.62 -1.59
C LEU A 139 -3.05 -15.28 -1.14
N TRP A 140 -3.37 -15.24 0.16
CA TRP A 140 -4.55 -15.88 0.73
C TRP A 140 -5.86 -15.26 0.23
N ASN A 141 -5.88 -13.91 0.14
CA ASN A 141 -7.08 -13.18 -0.27
C ASN A 141 -7.20 -12.97 -1.79
N TYR A 142 -6.21 -13.42 -2.58
CA TYR A 142 -6.24 -13.30 -4.04
C TYR A 142 -7.31 -14.17 -4.72
N GLY A 143 -7.96 -15.05 -3.96
CA GLY A 143 -9.11 -15.85 -4.40
C GLY A 143 -8.77 -17.14 -5.15
N ARG A 144 -7.51 -17.39 -5.52
CA ARG A 144 -7.07 -18.63 -6.19
C ARG A 144 -6.57 -19.66 -5.19
N LEU A 145 -6.92 -20.94 -5.38
CA LEU A 145 -6.49 -22.03 -4.51
C LEU A 145 -4.95 -22.16 -4.47
N SER A 146 -4.30 -21.98 -5.62
CA SER A 146 -2.83 -21.98 -5.73
C SER A 146 -2.19 -20.90 -4.85
N GLY A 147 -2.81 -19.69 -4.76
CA GLY A 147 -2.34 -18.64 -3.87
C GLY A 147 -2.37 -19.05 -2.41
N LYS A 148 -3.44 -19.72 -1.97
CA LYS A 148 -3.57 -20.20 -0.59
C LYS A 148 -2.53 -21.27 -0.24
N LEU A 149 -2.21 -22.18 -1.17
CA LEU A 149 -1.17 -23.17 -0.98
C LEU A 149 0.24 -22.55 -0.92
N PHE A 150 0.49 -21.50 -1.68
CA PHE A 150 1.78 -20.82 -1.74
C PHE A 150 2.00 -19.78 -0.62
N ALA A 151 0.92 -19.30 0.00
CA ALA A 151 0.98 -18.29 1.07
C ALA A 151 1.88 -18.67 2.26
N PRO A 152 1.82 -19.91 2.83
CA PRO A 152 2.71 -20.32 3.92
C PRO A 152 4.19 -20.31 3.51
N VAL A 153 4.51 -20.78 2.30
CA VAL A 153 5.88 -20.84 1.78
C VAL A 153 6.47 -19.44 1.65
N MET A 154 5.73 -18.52 1.02
CA MET A 154 6.18 -17.14 0.85
C MET A 154 6.27 -16.42 2.20
N PHE A 155 5.35 -16.67 3.12
CA PHE A 155 5.40 -16.09 4.47
C PHE A 155 6.66 -16.53 5.23
N LEU A 156 6.95 -17.83 5.25
CA LEU A 156 8.13 -18.36 5.93
C LEU A 156 9.43 -17.90 5.26
N THR A 157 9.47 -17.83 3.93
CA THR A 157 10.59 -17.32 3.16
C THR A 157 10.87 -15.85 3.49
N ASN A 158 9.83 -15.00 3.49
CA ASN A 158 9.97 -13.60 3.90
C ASN A 158 10.50 -13.47 5.32
N ARG A 159 9.88 -14.21 6.26
CA ARG A 159 10.29 -14.20 7.66
C ARG A 159 11.74 -14.65 7.86
N HIS A 160 12.18 -15.64 7.09
CA HIS A 160 13.56 -16.13 7.13
C HIS A 160 14.55 -15.05 6.69
N TYR A 161 14.30 -14.38 5.56
CA TYR A 161 15.21 -13.35 5.07
C TYR A 161 15.13 -12.05 5.88
N ALA A 162 13.96 -11.62 6.31
CA ALA A 162 13.82 -10.47 7.20
C ALA A 162 14.63 -10.65 8.48
N LYS A 163 14.61 -11.85 9.08
CA LYS A 163 15.40 -12.17 10.29
C LYS A 163 16.91 -12.09 10.07
N LYS A 164 17.38 -12.34 8.85
CA LYS A 164 18.81 -12.31 8.47
C LYS A 164 19.26 -10.96 7.95
N ALA A 165 18.34 -10.12 7.52
CA ALA A 165 18.67 -8.86 6.87
C ALA A 165 19.41 -7.90 7.83
N PRO A 166 20.57 -7.37 7.42
CA PRO A 166 21.31 -6.40 8.23
C PRO A 166 20.54 -5.08 8.40
N ARG A 167 19.73 -4.73 7.40
CA ARG A 167 18.90 -3.53 7.39
C ARG A 167 17.56 -3.79 6.74
N VAL A 168 16.47 -3.25 7.32
CA VAL A 168 15.10 -3.40 6.79
C VAL A 168 14.33 -2.10 6.88
N VAL A 169 13.74 -1.67 5.75
CA VAL A 169 12.70 -0.65 5.72
C VAL A 169 11.34 -1.35 5.63
N TYR A 170 10.45 -1.05 6.55
CA TYR A 170 9.06 -1.52 6.51
C TYR A 170 8.14 -0.36 6.11
N VAL A 171 7.08 -0.64 5.35
CA VAL A 171 6.08 0.40 5.04
C VAL A 171 5.08 0.65 6.17
N THR A 172 5.18 -0.10 7.26
CA THR A 172 4.38 0.03 8.49
C THR A 172 5.30 0.29 9.68
N GLN A 173 4.73 0.69 10.83
CA GLN A 173 5.51 0.91 12.06
C GLN A 173 5.58 -0.35 12.93
N ASN A 174 4.55 -1.21 12.90
CA ASN A 174 4.42 -2.36 13.80
C ASN A 174 3.96 -3.63 13.08
N PHE A 175 3.00 -3.53 12.15
CA PHE A 175 2.33 -4.69 11.55
C PHE A 175 3.30 -5.64 10.81
N LEU A 176 4.07 -5.13 9.86
CA LEU A 176 5.02 -5.96 9.11
C LEU A 176 6.21 -6.38 9.98
N GLN A 177 6.66 -5.53 10.89
CA GLN A 177 7.70 -5.84 11.86
C GLN A 177 7.32 -7.03 12.75
N GLY A 178 6.07 -7.09 13.21
CA GLY A 178 5.56 -8.26 13.95
C GLY A 178 5.45 -9.53 13.10
N ARG A 179 5.11 -9.38 11.81
CA ARG A 179 5.03 -10.51 10.86
C ARG A 179 6.40 -11.01 10.42
N TYR A 180 7.33 -10.11 10.14
CA TYR A 180 8.66 -10.34 9.59
C TYR A 180 9.74 -9.68 10.44
N PRO A 181 9.94 -10.14 11.70
CA PRO A 181 10.89 -9.50 12.62
C PRO A 181 12.31 -9.58 12.08
N SER A 182 13.03 -8.47 12.15
CA SER A 182 14.46 -8.39 11.82
C SER A 182 15.30 -8.29 13.10
N ARG A 183 16.55 -8.74 13.01
CA ARG A 183 17.61 -8.52 14.03
C ARG A 183 18.53 -7.37 13.66
N GLY A 184 18.40 -6.87 12.43
CA GLY A 184 19.21 -5.77 11.91
C GLY A 184 18.64 -4.39 12.27
N ILE A 185 19.25 -3.36 11.69
CA ILE A 185 18.77 -1.99 11.80
C ILE A 185 17.47 -1.85 11.01
N GLN A 186 16.42 -1.35 11.65
CA GLN A 186 15.09 -1.27 11.02
C GLN A 186 14.47 0.10 11.19
N THR A 187 13.63 0.47 10.23
CA THR A 187 12.80 1.67 10.27
C THR A 187 11.45 1.44 9.61
N GLY A 188 10.41 2.15 10.08
CA GLY A 188 9.11 2.21 9.44
C GLY A 188 9.00 3.50 8.59
N VAL A 189 8.87 3.34 7.26
CA VAL A 189 8.68 4.48 6.35
C VAL A 189 7.63 4.13 5.30
N SER A 190 6.46 4.71 5.43
CA SER A 190 5.33 4.44 4.54
C SER A 190 5.63 4.81 3.07
N ASN A 191 5.07 4.02 2.15
CA ASN A 191 4.99 4.37 0.73
C ASN A 191 3.77 5.26 0.41
N VAL A 192 2.84 5.35 1.36
CA VAL A 192 1.73 6.30 1.31
C VAL A 192 2.19 7.60 1.93
N PHE A 193 2.07 8.68 1.20
CA PHE A 193 2.36 10.03 1.67
C PHE A 193 1.24 10.98 1.25
N ILE A 194 1.12 12.06 1.97
CA ILE A 194 0.21 13.19 1.71
C ILE A 194 1.03 14.46 1.59
N ASN A 195 0.47 15.46 0.92
CA ASN A 195 0.90 16.84 1.10
C ASN A 195 0.32 17.31 2.43
N ALA A 196 1.14 17.91 3.29
CA ALA A 196 0.68 18.41 4.58
C ALA A 196 -0.46 19.41 4.38
N PRO A 197 -1.67 19.17 4.93
CA PRO A 197 -2.75 20.13 4.82
C PRO A 197 -2.47 21.34 5.70
N GLY A 198 -2.97 22.51 5.27
CA GLY A 198 -2.95 23.70 6.13
C GLY A 198 -3.94 23.57 7.31
N PRO A 199 -3.78 24.41 8.35
CA PRO A 199 -4.63 24.36 9.56
C PRO A 199 -6.11 24.60 9.25
N GLU A 200 -6.41 25.37 8.20
CA GLU A 200 -7.77 25.68 7.75
C GLU A 200 -8.57 24.42 7.33
N VAL A 201 -7.89 23.33 6.99
CA VAL A 201 -8.54 22.06 6.61
C VAL A 201 -9.25 21.45 7.81
N LEU A 202 -8.54 21.37 8.94
CA LEU A 202 -9.12 20.87 10.18
C LEU A 202 -10.22 21.79 10.70
N GLU A 203 -10.04 23.10 10.62
CA GLU A 203 -11.08 24.06 11.03
C GLU A 203 -12.37 23.90 10.23
N ARG A 204 -12.28 23.75 8.89
CA ARG A 204 -13.44 23.46 8.04
C ARG A 204 -14.13 22.16 8.44
N ARG A 205 -13.35 21.12 8.74
CA ARG A 205 -13.87 19.83 9.19
C ARG A 205 -14.66 19.97 10.49
N LEU A 206 -14.12 20.69 11.48
CA LEU A 206 -14.79 20.89 12.77
C LEU A 206 -16.10 21.66 12.61
N LYS A 207 -16.10 22.74 11.80
CA LYS A 207 -17.32 23.49 11.45
C LYS A 207 -18.35 22.58 10.78
N ARG A 208 -17.93 21.70 9.87
CA ARG A 208 -18.81 20.74 9.20
C ARG A 208 -19.46 19.77 10.19
N ILE A 209 -18.70 19.23 11.14
CA ILE A 209 -19.21 18.33 12.19
C ILE A 209 -20.28 19.07 13.03
N GLN A 210 -20.02 20.31 13.43
CA GLN A 210 -20.94 21.13 14.21
C GLN A 210 -22.22 21.49 13.45
N SER A 211 -22.15 21.69 12.13
CA SER A 211 -23.30 22.00 11.28
C SER A 211 -24.27 20.82 11.08
N ARG A 212 -23.85 19.58 11.38
CA ARG A 212 -24.63 18.36 11.21
C ARG A 212 -25.33 18.26 9.85
N PRO A 213 -24.57 18.19 8.75
CA PRO A 213 -25.15 18.24 7.40
C PRO A 213 -26.12 17.06 7.18
N THR A 214 -27.15 17.29 6.40
CA THR A 214 -28.13 16.28 6.01
C THR A 214 -28.28 16.31 4.50
N PRO A 215 -28.18 15.15 3.79
CA PRO A 215 -27.90 13.83 4.32
C PRO A 215 -26.45 13.66 4.80
N LEU A 216 -26.26 12.86 5.88
CA LEU A 216 -24.94 12.50 6.38
C LEU A 216 -24.21 11.64 5.35
N GLN A 217 -22.94 11.94 5.07
CA GLN A 217 -22.15 11.29 4.03
C GLN A 217 -21.17 10.28 4.62
N PHE A 218 -21.42 8.98 4.40
CA PHE A 218 -20.43 7.92 4.62
C PHE A 218 -19.62 7.70 3.36
N GLY A 219 -18.30 7.53 3.50
CA GLY A 219 -17.40 7.26 2.38
C GLY A 219 -16.64 5.96 2.55
N LEU A 220 -16.50 5.16 1.50
CA LEU A 220 -15.61 4.02 1.42
C LEU A 220 -14.87 4.06 0.09
N MET A 221 -13.53 3.96 0.13
CA MET A 221 -12.71 3.95 -1.07
C MET A 221 -12.13 2.56 -1.33
N GLY A 222 -12.36 2.05 -2.54
CA GLY A 222 -11.78 0.78 -2.99
C GLY A 222 -12.43 0.27 -4.27
N SER A 223 -11.69 -0.55 -5.04
CA SER A 223 -12.25 -1.19 -6.23
C SER A 223 -13.46 -2.05 -5.86
N LEU A 224 -14.51 -1.93 -6.65
CA LEU A 224 -15.73 -2.73 -6.53
C LEU A 224 -15.49 -4.20 -6.91
N ASP A 225 -14.49 -4.51 -7.74
CA ASP A 225 -14.18 -5.87 -8.20
C ASP A 225 -13.57 -6.77 -7.12
N VAL A 226 -13.15 -6.17 -5.97
CA VAL A 226 -12.52 -6.91 -4.89
C VAL A 226 -13.35 -6.88 -3.60
N ARG A 227 -13.63 -8.04 -3.04
CA ARG A 227 -14.46 -8.15 -1.83
C ARG A 227 -13.72 -7.79 -0.54
N PHE A 228 -12.39 -7.80 -0.56
CA PHE A 228 -11.60 -7.56 0.66
C PHE A 228 -11.59 -6.09 1.13
N LYS A 229 -12.11 -5.14 0.35
CA LYS A 229 -12.29 -3.74 0.80
C LYS A 229 -13.45 -3.55 1.80
N GLY A 230 -14.29 -4.58 1.98
CA GLY A 230 -15.28 -4.62 3.04
C GLY A 230 -16.58 -3.89 2.73
N HIS A 231 -16.91 -3.67 1.44
CA HIS A 231 -18.19 -3.08 1.00
C HIS A 231 -19.39 -3.79 1.66
N GLU A 232 -19.39 -5.13 1.67
CA GLU A 232 -20.44 -5.92 2.31
C GLU A 232 -20.56 -5.64 3.82
N THR A 233 -19.44 -5.46 4.51
CA THR A 233 -19.40 -5.13 5.94
C THR A 233 -20.02 -3.76 6.21
N ALA A 234 -19.71 -2.76 5.38
CA ALA A 234 -20.29 -1.42 5.48
C ALA A 234 -21.79 -1.43 5.20
N LEU A 235 -22.22 -2.12 4.12
CA LEU A 235 -23.65 -2.24 3.76
C LEU A 235 -24.46 -2.89 4.89
N LYS A 236 -23.99 -4.03 5.43
CA LYS A 236 -24.68 -4.72 6.54
C LYS A 236 -24.73 -3.89 7.81
N ALA A 237 -23.67 -3.15 8.11
CA ALA A 237 -23.62 -2.29 9.29
C ALA A 237 -24.65 -1.16 9.17
N LEU A 238 -24.64 -0.40 8.07
CA LEU A 238 -25.57 0.72 7.88
C LEU A 238 -27.01 0.26 7.76
N SER A 239 -27.29 -0.85 7.05
CA SER A 239 -28.66 -1.41 6.97
C SER A 239 -29.23 -1.74 8.35
N SER A 240 -28.41 -2.28 9.27
CA SER A 240 -28.90 -2.70 10.59
C SER A 240 -29.24 -1.55 11.54
N VAL A 241 -28.78 -0.33 11.25
CA VAL A 241 -28.99 0.85 12.08
C VAL A 241 -29.62 2.03 11.35
N LYS A 242 -30.09 1.83 10.12
CA LYS A 242 -30.61 2.90 9.26
C LYS A 242 -31.71 3.74 9.91
N ASP A 243 -32.56 3.10 10.74
CA ASP A 243 -33.66 3.76 11.41
C ASP A 243 -33.21 4.54 12.68
N GLN A 244 -31.96 4.37 13.10
CA GLN A 244 -31.33 5.10 14.22
C GLN A 244 -30.47 6.28 13.75
N LEU A 245 -30.30 6.45 12.42
CA LEU A 245 -29.48 7.48 11.82
C LEU A 245 -30.33 8.58 11.19
N PRO A 246 -29.83 9.82 11.10
CA PRO A 246 -30.43 10.83 10.23
C PRO A 246 -30.37 10.35 8.76
N PRO A 247 -31.10 10.99 7.84
CA PRO A 247 -30.94 10.71 6.41
C PRO A 247 -29.47 10.67 6.02
N PHE A 248 -29.03 9.63 5.30
CA PHE A 248 -27.64 9.42 4.96
C PHE A 248 -27.47 8.88 3.54
N GLN A 249 -26.24 9.03 3.03
CA GLN A 249 -25.75 8.36 1.84
C GLN A 249 -24.47 7.58 2.15
N LEU A 250 -24.31 6.41 1.53
CA LEU A 250 -23.08 5.63 1.50
C LEU A 250 -22.47 5.73 0.09
N ARG A 251 -21.35 6.43 -0.02
CA ARG A 251 -20.67 6.71 -1.28
C ARG A 251 -19.47 5.78 -1.45
N PHE A 252 -19.47 4.99 -2.53
CA PHE A 252 -18.35 4.13 -2.91
C PHE A 252 -17.52 4.80 -3.99
N LEU A 253 -16.27 5.14 -3.68
CA LEU A 253 -15.29 5.69 -4.62
C LEU A 253 -14.31 4.60 -5.05
N GLY A 254 -14.33 4.22 -6.32
CA GLY A 254 -13.45 3.22 -6.91
C GLY A 254 -14.00 2.67 -8.20
N GLY A 255 -13.11 2.15 -9.04
CA GLY A 255 -13.49 1.47 -10.29
C GLY A 255 -14.03 0.07 -10.04
N GLY A 256 -14.51 -0.56 -11.10
CA GLY A 256 -15.09 -1.89 -11.10
C GLY A 256 -16.58 -1.86 -11.43
N ASP A 257 -17.20 -3.06 -11.44
CA ASP A 257 -18.58 -3.21 -11.81
C ASP A 257 -19.53 -3.03 -10.60
N PRO A 258 -20.39 -1.99 -10.58
CA PRO A 258 -21.38 -1.79 -9.53
C PRO A 258 -22.50 -2.81 -9.55
N GLU A 259 -22.79 -3.44 -10.71
CA GLU A 259 -23.91 -4.39 -10.87
C GLU A 259 -23.80 -5.57 -9.90
N GLN A 260 -22.59 -6.03 -9.61
CA GLN A 260 -22.36 -7.12 -8.65
C GLN A 260 -22.80 -6.81 -7.22
N TRP A 261 -22.98 -5.52 -6.87
CA TRP A 261 -23.38 -5.07 -5.54
C TRP A 261 -24.86 -4.72 -5.43
N LYS A 262 -25.53 -4.38 -6.54
CA LYS A 262 -26.94 -3.99 -6.55
C LYS A 262 -27.88 -5.00 -5.90
N PRO A 263 -27.76 -6.34 -6.14
CA PRO A 263 -28.64 -7.32 -5.48
C PRO A 263 -28.51 -7.28 -3.95
N LEU A 264 -27.29 -7.11 -3.42
CA LEU A 264 -27.08 -7.01 -1.98
C LEU A 264 -27.64 -5.68 -1.43
N VAL A 265 -27.40 -4.57 -2.12
CA VAL A 265 -27.94 -3.24 -1.75
C VAL A 265 -29.46 -3.30 -1.65
N GLN A 266 -30.12 -3.88 -2.65
CA GLN A 266 -31.60 -4.05 -2.69
C GLN A 266 -32.07 -4.94 -1.55
N SER A 267 -31.45 -6.10 -1.34
CA SER A 267 -31.84 -7.03 -0.27
C SER A 267 -31.70 -6.45 1.15
N LEU A 268 -30.81 -5.45 1.31
CA LEU A 268 -30.58 -4.73 2.55
C LEU A 268 -31.45 -3.46 2.68
N GLY A 269 -32.26 -3.13 1.68
CA GLY A 269 -33.12 -1.95 1.68
C GLY A 269 -32.37 -0.63 1.71
N LEU A 270 -31.25 -0.55 0.95
CA LEU A 270 -30.37 0.63 0.87
C LEU A 270 -30.29 1.23 -0.54
N THR A 271 -31.26 0.93 -1.42
CA THR A 271 -31.22 1.34 -2.83
C THR A 271 -31.08 2.85 -3.00
N ASP A 272 -31.78 3.64 -2.18
CA ASP A 272 -31.78 5.10 -2.25
C ASP A 272 -30.60 5.75 -1.52
N GLN A 273 -29.90 4.99 -0.66
CA GLN A 273 -28.79 5.48 0.15
C GLN A 273 -27.43 5.22 -0.47
N VAL A 274 -27.30 4.24 -1.37
CA VAL A 274 -25.98 3.85 -1.92
C VAL A 274 -25.71 4.57 -3.23
N VAL A 275 -24.53 5.23 -3.29
CA VAL A 275 -24.03 5.94 -4.48
C VAL A 275 -22.70 5.33 -4.93
N PHE A 276 -22.65 4.88 -6.18
CA PHE A 276 -21.41 4.43 -6.82
C PHE A 276 -20.79 5.60 -7.58
N CYS A 277 -19.71 6.16 -7.03
CA CYS A 277 -19.07 7.39 -7.53
C CYS A 277 -18.11 7.15 -8.72
N GLY A 278 -17.84 5.88 -9.07
CA GLY A 278 -16.82 5.58 -10.08
C GLY A 278 -15.42 5.95 -9.61
N THR A 279 -14.56 6.37 -10.55
CA THR A 279 -13.17 6.78 -10.27
C THR A 279 -13.01 8.28 -10.41
N LEU A 280 -12.21 8.88 -9.54
CA LEU A 280 -11.79 10.28 -9.62
C LEU A 280 -10.31 10.37 -9.99
N PRO A 281 -9.87 11.43 -10.68
CA PRO A 281 -8.45 11.74 -10.82
C PRO A 281 -7.79 11.87 -9.45
N ALA A 282 -6.59 11.30 -9.30
CA ALA A 282 -5.82 11.42 -8.06
C ALA A 282 -5.49 12.89 -7.75
N GLY A 283 -5.42 13.23 -6.48
CA GLY A 283 -5.14 14.58 -6.00
C GLY A 283 -6.40 15.32 -5.57
N GLU A 284 -6.61 16.55 -6.06
CA GLU A 284 -7.61 17.48 -5.55
C GLU A 284 -9.06 16.92 -5.62
N ALA A 285 -9.41 16.25 -6.71
CA ALA A 285 -10.74 15.66 -6.85
C ALA A 285 -11.07 14.63 -5.75
N VAL A 286 -10.10 13.80 -5.38
CA VAL A 286 -10.22 12.85 -4.27
C VAL A 286 -10.30 13.57 -2.94
N LEU A 287 -9.48 14.60 -2.73
CA LEU A 287 -9.49 15.38 -1.48
C LEU A 287 -10.81 16.12 -1.29
N ASN A 288 -11.39 16.69 -2.34
CA ASN A 288 -12.71 17.33 -2.30
C ASN A 288 -13.81 16.31 -1.95
N TRP A 289 -13.77 15.12 -2.53
CA TRP A 289 -14.69 14.03 -2.18
C TRP A 289 -14.56 13.63 -0.69
N MET A 290 -13.33 13.63 -0.15
CA MET A 290 -13.07 13.40 1.28
C MET A 290 -13.60 14.53 2.15
N ASP A 291 -13.50 15.79 1.72
CA ASP A 291 -14.01 16.97 2.44
C ASP A 291 -15.54 16.91 2.58
N GLU A 292 -16.24 16.35 1.61
CA GLU A 292 -17.68 16.13 1.65
C GLU A 292 -18.08 14.88 2.48
N THR A 293 -17.15 13.97 2.78
CA THR A 293 -17.39 12.76 3.55
C THR A 293 -17.40 13.09 5.05
N ASP A 294 -18.45 12.73 5.78
CA ASP A 294 -18.58 12.99 7.22
C ASP A 294 -17.94 11.90 8.07
N ILE A 295 -18.09 10.63 7.66
CA ILE A 295 -17.45 9.48 8.30
C ILE A 295 -16.87 8.58 7.23
N PHE A 296 -15.56 8.32 7.30
CA PHE A 296 -14.87 7.41 6.39
C PHE A 296 -14.83 5.99 6.96
N LEU A 297 -15.24 5.00 6.14
CA LEU A 297 -15.28 3.59 6.53
C LEU A 297 -14.15 2.82 5.84
N CYS A 298 -13.33 2.13 6.63
CA CYS A 298 -12.25 1.26 6.16
C CYS A 298 -12.37 -0.16 6.73
N PRO A 299 -13.49 -0.89 6.47
CA PRO A 299 -13.76 -2.22 7.04
C PRO A 299 -13.03 -3.32 6.29
N SER A 300 -11.84 -3.04 5.78
CA SER A 300 -11.05 -3.90 4.91
C SER A 300 -10.63 -5.19 5.59
N LEU A 301 -10.63 -6.29 4.84
CA LEU A 301 -10.17 -7.61 5.29
C LEU A 301 -8.66 -7.81 5.07
N GLN A 302 -8.07 -6.96 4.21
CA GLN A 302 -6.66 -6.98 3.86
C GLN A 302 -6.19 -5.56 3.55
N GLU A 303 -5.13 -5.14 4.20
CA GLU A 303 -4.39 -3.90 3.89
C GLU A 303 -2.90 -4.08 4.21
N GLY A 304 -2.06 -3.30 3.50
CA GLY A 304 -0.75 -2.93 4.02
C GLY A 304 -0.92 -1.70 4.91
N LEU A 305 -0.71 -0.51 4.35
CA LEU A 305 -1.15 0.76 4.91
C LEU A 305 -2.15 1.39 3.92
N PRO A 306 -3.43 1.59 4.29
CA PRO A 306 -4.46 2.04 3.35
C PRO A 306 -4.32 3.52 2.99
N ARG A 307 -3.99 3.82 1.72
CA ARG A 307 -3.85 5.19 1.22
C ARG A 307 -5.11 6.02 1.47
N GLY A 308 -6.29 5.51 1.11
CA GLY A 308 -7.55 6.24 1.25
C GLY A 308 -7.88 6.61 2.70
N LEU A 309 -7.47 5.78 3.69
CA LEU A 309 -7.62 6.13 5.09
C LEU A 309 -6.69 7.28 5.50
N VAL A 310 -5.42 7.24 5.08
CA VAL A 310 -4.46 8.33 5.36
C VAL A 310 -4.92 9.65 4.70
N GLU A 311 -5.44 9.57 3.47
CA GLU A 311 -6.02 10.73 2.77
C GLU A 311 -7.24 11.29 3.52
N ALA A 312 -8.18 10.44 3.96
CA ALA A 312 -9.34 10.87 4.76
C ALA A 312 -8.91 11.50 6.09
N MET A 313 -7.96 10.89 6.79
CA MET A 313 -7.39 11.41 8.03
C MET A 313 -6.70 12.76 7.83
N SER A 314 -6.03 12.98 6.70
CA SER A 314 -5.43 14.28 6.37
C SER A 314 -6.46 15.41 6.20
N ARG A 315 -7.70 15.07 5.89
CA ARG A 315 -8.84 15.99 5.85
C ARG A 315 -9.57 16.10 7.21
N GLY A 316 -8.98 15.53 8.28
CA GLY A 316 -9.61 15.44 9.58
C GLY A 316 -10.90 14.60 9.57
N CYS A 317 -11.13 13.75 8.57
CA CYS A 317 -12.37 12.99 8.46
C CYS A 317 -12.43 11.94 9.58
N PRO A 318 -13.47 11.94 10.45
CA PRO A 318 -13.72 10.85 11.38
C PRO A 318 -13.72 9.51 10.65
N SER A 319 -13.02 8.51 11.17
CA SER A 319 -12.79 7.26 10.44
C SER A 319 -12.98 6.05 11.33
N LEU A 320 -13.60 4.99 10.78
CA LEU A 320 -13.78 3.69 11.43
C LEU A 320 -13.09 2.62 10.59
N GLY A 321 -12.31 1.74 11.25
CA GLY A 321 -11.49 0.76 10.54
C GLY A 321 -11.53 -0.64 11.13
N ALA A 322 -11.24 -1.65 10.30
CA ALA A 322 -11.07 -3.01 10.78
C ALA A 322 -9.66 -3.23 11.34
N VAL A 323 -9.51 -4.11 12.34
CA VAL A 323 -8.21 -4.59 12.84
C VAL A 323 -7.53 -5.42 11.75
N THR A 324 -6.89 -4.74 10.79
CA THR A 324 -6.32 -5.32 9.57
C THR A 324 -5.09 -4.55 9.11
N GLY A 325 -4.00 -5.26 8.85
CA GLY A 325 -2.79 -4.64 8.32
C GLY A 325 -2.30 -3.49 9.20
N GLY A 326 -1.97 -2.37 8.58
CA GLY A 326 -1.54 -1.16 9.27
C GLY A 326 -2.68 -0.25 9.74
N ILE A 327 -3.96 -0.63 9.61
CA ILE A 327 -5.08 0.20 10.10
C ILE A 327 -4.98 0.49 11.61
N PRO A 328 -4.61 -0.49 12.48
CA PRO A 328 -4.43 -0.23 13.91
C PRO A 328 -3.26 0.71 14.26
N GLU A 329 -2.39 1.00 13.31
CA GLU A 329 -1.31 1.99 13.49
C GLU A 329 -1.78 3.43 13.23
N LEU A 330 -2.96 3.57 12.63
CA LEU A 330 -3.54 4.84 12.19
C LEU A 330 -4.66 5.31 13.12
N LEU A 331 -5.51 4.40 13.57
CA LEU A 331 -6.72 4.71 14.35
C LEU A 331 -6.58 4.25 15.79
N GLY A 332 -7.11 5.04 16.72
CA GLY A 332 -7.25 4.64 18.12
C GLY A 332 -8.23 3.45 18.29
N ASP A 333 -8.02 2.66 19.32
CA ASP A 333 -8.78 1.41 19.60
C ASP A 333 -10.30 1.60 19.59
N ALA A 334 -10.79 2.76 20.05
CA ALA A 334 -12.22 3.09 20.06
C ALA A 334 -12.85 3.08 18.66
N TYR A 335 -12.06 3.32 17.61
CA TYR A 335 -12.47 3.42 16.22
C TYR A 335 -12.16 2.15 15.41
N LEU A 336 -11.72 1.10 16.10
CA LEU A 336 -11.38 -0.20 15.48
C LEU A 336 -12.45 -1.25 15.77
N HIS A 337 -12.70 -2.09 14.76
CA HIS A 337 -13.58 -3.26 14.91
C HIS A 337 -12.91 -4.52 14.34
N PRO A 338 -13.23 -5.73 14.84
CA PRO A 338 -12.71 -6.98 14.28
C PRO A 338 -13.20 -7.18 12.83
N LYS A 339 -12.38 -7.85 12.01
CA LYS A 339 -12.72 -8.18 10.61
C LYS A 339 -14.11 -8.83 10.52
N LYS A 340 -14.91 -8.40 9.54
CA LYS A 340 -16.26 -8.93 9.26
C LYS A 340 -17.30 -8.72 10.37
N LYS A 341 -16.96 -8.09 11.49
CA LYS A 341 -17.90 -7.84 12.60
C LYS A 341 -18.71 -6.56 12.36
N TRP A 342 -19.59 -6.63 11.36
CA TRP A 342 -20.43 -5.49 10.93
C TRP A 342 -21.31 -4.92 12.06
N ARG A 343 -21.77 -5.74 13.03
CA ARG A 343 -22.54 -5.24 14.19
C ARG A 343 -21.70 -4.28 15.03
N LYS A 344 -20.41 -4.61 15.26
CA LYS A 344 -19.51 -3.71 16.00
C LYS A 344 -19.26 -2.41 15.26
N LEU A 345 -19.14 -2.47 13.93
CA LEU A 345 -19.06 -1.27 13.10
C LEU A 345 -20.36 -0.44 13.19
N ALA A 346 -21.53 -1.09 13.20
CA ALA A 346 -22.81 -0.43 13.36
C ALA A 346 -22.92 0.32 14.69
N ASP A 347 -22.54 -0.32 15.81
CA ASP A 347 -22.48 0.32 17.14
C ASP A 347 -21.57 1.55 17.13
N GLN A 348 -20.40 1.46 16.48
CA GLN A 348 -19.46 2.58 16.38
C GLN A 348 -20.01 3.72 15.51
N ILE A 349 -20.72 3.42 14.42
CA ILE A 349 -21.41 4.41 13.58
C ILE A 349 -22.43 5.18 14.40
N VAL A 350 -23.35 4.47 15.07
CA VAL A 350 -24.39 5.11 15.89
C VAL A 350 -23.77 6.00 16.96
N ARG A 351 -22.74 5.50 17.66
CA ARG A 351 -22.04 6.25 18.70
C ARG A 351 -21.45 7.54 18.16
N LEU A 352 -20.72 7.51 17.04
CA LEU A 352 -20.11 8.72 16.44
C LEU A 352 -21.17 9.73 16.00
N VAL A 353 -22.28 9.25 15.38
CA VAL A 353 -23.34 10.14 14.92
C VAL A 353 -24.09 10.80 16.06
N GLN A 354 -24.28 10.09 17.19
CA GLN A 354 -24.95 10.62 18.38
C GLN A 354 -24.06 11.56 19.21
N HIS A 355 -22.71 11.47 19.09
CA HIS A 355 -21.73 12.19 19.86
C HIS A 355 -20.80 13.06 18.99
N PRO A 356 -21.22 14.24 18.54
CA PRO A 356 -20.40 15.14 17.72
C PRO A 356 -19.05 15.51 18.35
N GLU A 357 -19.01 15.62 19.69
CA GLU A 357 -17.79 15.85 20.45
C GLU A 357 -16.77 14.72 20.28
N GLU A 358 -17.23 13.47 20.10
CA GLU A 358 -16.38 12.35 19.79
C GLU A 358 -15.91 12.38 18.33
N MET A 359 -16.76 12.81 17.40
CA MET A 359 -16.36 13.05 16.00
C MET A 359 -15.26 14.13 15.91
N GLU A 360 -15.39 15.21 16.67
CA GLU A 360 -14.37 16.28 16.71
C GLU A 360 -13.04 15.77 17.26
N ARG A 361 -13.07 14.98 18.35
CA ARG A 361 -11.87 14.37 18.90
C ARG A 361 -11.21 13.43 17.87
N CYS A 362 -11.99 12.53 17.25
CA CYS A 362 -11.51 11.66 16.18
C CYS A 362 -10.89 12.46 15.02
N ALA A 363 -11.50 13.59 14.63
CA ALA A 363 -11.00 14.45 13.57
C ALA A 363 -9.62 15.06 13.92
N ARG A 364 -9.44 15.53 15.15
CA ARG A 364 -8.15 16.08 15.63
C ARG A 364 -7.07 15.02 15.69
N ASP A 365 -7.39 13.86 16.25
CA ASP A 365 -6.45 12.73 16.37
C ASP A 365 -6.03 12.24 14.97
N ASN A 366 -6.99 12.07 14.07
CA ASN A 366 -6.73 11.67 12.68
C ASN A 366 -5.82 12.67 11.95
N SER A 367 -6.09 13.96 12.08
CA SER A 367 -5.26 15.01 11.47
C SER A 367 -3.83 15.01 12.01
N ALA A 368 -3.66 14.83 13.32
CA ALA A 368 -2.34 14.75 13.96
C ALA A 368 -1.54 13.52 13.48
N VAL A 369 -2.18 12.35 13.42
CA VAL A 369 -1.55 11.13 12.89
C VAL A 369 -1.21 11.30 11.41
N ALA A 370 -2.12 11.83 10.59
CA ALA A 370 -1.90 12.02 9.17
C ALA A 370 -0.71 12.95 8.87
N ALA A 371 -0.45 13.96 9.69
CA ALA A 371 0.70 14.85 9.54
C ALA A 371 2.05 14.12 9.55
N THR A 372 2.14 12.97 10.24
CA THR A 372 3.35 12.13 10.26
C THR A 372 3.62 11.42 8.92
N PHE A 373 2.64 11.43 8.02
CA PHE A 373 2.71 10.89 6.66
C PHE A 373 2.98 11.96 5.61
N SER A 374 3.39 13.17 6.01
CA SER A 374 3.80 14.18 5.03
C SER A 374 5.00 13.69 4.22
N LYS A 375 5.04 14.10 2.95
CA LYS A 375 6.11 13.70 2.03
C LYS A 375 7.49 14.06 2.61
N GLU A 376 7.61 15.24 3.18
CA GLU A 376 8.84 15.77 3.76
C GLU A 376 9.35 14.87 4.92
N VAL A 377 8.47 14.52 5.85
CA VAL A 377 8.81 13.67 7.01
C VAL A 377 9.25 12.28 6.55
N LEU A 378 8.51 11.69 5.61
CA LEU A 378 8.83 10.34 5.12
C LEU A 378 10.11 10.32 4.27
N ASP A 379 10.33 11.33 3.43
CA ASP A 379 11.52 11.44 2.60
C ASP A 379 12.78 11.67 3.45
N GLN A 380 12.71 12.50 4.50
CA GLN A 380 13.82 12.68 5.45
C GLN A 380 14.19 11.36 6.15
N LYS A 381 13.20 10.62 6.67
CA LYS A 381 13.43 9.31 7.32
C LYS A 381 14.06 8.31 6.36
N ARG A 382 13.54 8.24 5.12
CA ARG A 382 14.03 7.32 4.09
C ARG A 382 15.44 7.67 3.65
N PHE A 383 15.70 8.96 3.41
CA PHE A 383 17.02 9.45 3.04
C PHE A 383 18.05 9.15 4.12
N ALA A 384 17.76 9.43 5.39
CA ALA A 384 18.67 9.14 6.51
C ALA A 384 19.02 7.64 6.57
N PHE A 385 18.03 6.76 6.37
CA PHE A 385 18.25 5.31 6.38
C PHE A 385 19.17 4.85 5.23
N TRP A 386 18.86 5.26 3.99
CA TRP A 386 19.63 4.85 2.82
C TRP A 386 21.02 5.50 2.79
N LYS A 387 21.16 6.74 3.26
CA LYS A 387 22.46 7.42 3.41
C LYS A 387 23.36 6.67 4.37
N ALA A 388 22.84 6.24 5.52
CA ALA A 388 23.62 5.45 6.47
C ALA A 388 24.04 4.09 5.87
N TYR A 389 23.15 3.41 5.14
CA TYR A 389 23.48 2.17 4.44
C TYR A 389 24.57 2.38 3.38
N ALA A 390 24.42 3.39 2.52
CA ALA A 390 25.40 3.74 1.50
C ALA A 390 26.80 4.06 2.09
N GLN A 391 26.81 4.72 3.25
CA GLN A 391 28.06 5.01 3.95
C GLN A 391 28.74 3.75 4.48
N GLU A 392 27.98 2.82 5.09
CA GLU A 392 28.53 1.55 5.57
C GLU A 392 29.08 0.69 4.44
N VAL A 393 28.42 0.69 3.26
CA VAL A 393 28.93 -0.01 2.07
C VAL A 393 30.24 0.59 1.60
N LYS A 394 30.35 1.92 1.52
CA LYS A 394 31.58 2.61 1.13
C LYS A 394 32.76 2.33 2.08
N GLU A 395 32.48 2.18 3.36
CA GLU A 395 33.46 1.91 4.40
C GLU A 395 33.80 0.41 4.58
N GLY A 396 33.14 -0.48 3.79
CA GLY A 396 33.32 -1.93 3.91
C GLY A 396 32.77 -2.52 5.22
N ARG A 397 31.90 -1.78 5.94
CA ARG A 397 31.29 -2.20 7.21
C ARG A 397 29.91 -2.87 7.04
N ALA A 398 29.28 -2.72 5.89
CA ALA A 398 28.03 -3.40 5.58
C ALA A 398 28.29 -4.89 5.32
N LYS A 399 27.65 -5.77 6.11
CA LYS A 399 27.77 -7.24 5.98
C LYS A 399 26.47 -7.84 5.48
#